data_5905e35d49ff8484a89c7a8dc5009a99
#
_entry.id   5905e35d49ff8484a89c7a8dc5009a99
#
_cell.length_a   1.000
_cell.length_b   1.000
_cell.length_c   1.000
_cell.angle_alpha   90.00
_cell.angle_beta   90.00
_cell.angle_gamma   90.00
#
_symmetry.space_group_name_H-M   'P 1'
#
loop_
_entity.id
_entity.type
_entity.pdbx_description
1 polymer ?
#
loop_
_entity_poly.entity_id
_entity_poly.type
_entity_poly.pdbx_seq_one_letter_code
_entity_poly.pdbx_strand_id
1 'polypeptide(L)'
;GGHYVLLLYRILCESFQKLPGAVWVIGRPKMWQIGVYVCLWGVVLGVKWLLLEKEDEEEGLQKWKSGSITGQAIGLVMICVVSALCLAPRPVYGLKTTFLDVGQGDGIFFRTRHGVILLDGGSTDQKKLGQQVLEPYLKSNGISKVSYAIVSHGDQDHISGLSYLLESDSGIQ
;
A
#
# COMPACT_ATOMS: atom_id res chain seq x y z
N GLY A 1 9.65 -32.46 3.85
CA GLY A 1 8.94 -31.55 4.80
C GLY A 1 8.74 -30.15 4.26
N GLY A 2 9.73 -29.51 3.60
CA GLY A 2 9.67 -28.09 3.20
C GLY A 2 8.57 -27.74 2.18
N HIS A 3 8.28 -28.62 1.26
CA HIS A 3 7.25 -28.41 0.23
C HIS A 3 5.86 -28.15 0.84
N TYR A 4 5.45 -28.93 1.84
CA TYR A 4 4.14 -28.75 2.48
C TYR A 4 4.03 -27.43 3.26
N VAL A 5 5.14 -26.98 3.86
CA VAL A 5 5.21 -25.69 4.57
C VAL A 5 5.03 -24.53 3.58
N LEU A 6 5.71 -24.58 2.43
CA LEU A 6 5.56 -23.59 1.37
C LEU A 6 4.17 -23.59 0.76
N LEU A 7 3.59 -24.78 0.57
CA LEU A 7 2.20 -24.90 0.06
C LEU A 7 1.20 -24.30 1.05
N LEU A 8 1.33 -24.62 2.34
CA LEU A 8 0.47 -24.05 3.39
C LEU A 8 0.61 -22.52 3.44
N TYR A 9 1.85 -22.02 3.41
CA TYR A 9 2.12 -20.57 3.38
C TYR A 9 1.45 -19.92 2.18
N ARG A 10 1.57 -20.49 0.99
CA ARG A 10 0.94 -19.97 -0.23
C ARG A 10 -0.60 -19.94 -0.08
N ILE A 11 -1.22 -21.04 0.38
CA ILE A 11 -2.68 -21.11 0.57
C ILE A 11 -3.15 -20.05 1.57
N LEU A 12 -2.41 -19.85 2.67
CA LEU A 12 -2.72 -18.83 3.66
C LEU A 12 -2.63 -17.42 3.04
N CYS A 13 -1.55 -17.11 2.32
CA CYS A 13 -1.39 -15.81 1.67
C CYS A 13 -2.51 -15.53 0.65
N GLU A 14 -2.83 -16.50 -0.20
CA GLU A 14 -3.91 -16.37 -1.19
C GLU A 14 -5.28 -16.19 -0.52
N SER A 15 -5.52 -16.87 0.61
CA SER A 15 -6.76 -16.74 1.38
C SER A 15 -6.88 -15.37 2.05
N PHE A 16 -5.77 -14.87 2.64
CA PHE A 16 -5.75 -13.54 3.26
C PHE A 16 -5.94 -12.43 2.23
N GLN A 17 -5.36 -12.54 1.04
CA GLN A 17 -5.53 -11.54 -0.03
C GLN A 17 -6.97 -11.36 -0.47
N LYS A 18 -7.82 -12.39 -0.34
CA LYS A 18 -9.25 -12.34 -0.69
C LYS A 18 -10.11 -11.61 0.35
N LEU A 19 -9.57 -11.34 1.54
CA LEU A 19 -10.31 -10.62 2.57
C LEU A 19 -10.43 -9.13 2.19
N PRO A 20 -11.64 -8.53 2.32
CA PRO A 20 -11.83 -7.11 2.05
C PRO A 20 -10.94 -6.27 3.00
N GLY A 21 -10.14 -5.38 2.41
CA GLY A 21 -9.20 -4.54 3.18
C GLY A 21 -7.86 -5.19 3.54
N ALA A 22 -7.59 -6.44 3.12
CA ALA A 22 -6.31 -7.10 3.37
C ALA A 22 -5.14 -6.44 2.61
N VAL A 23 -5.42 -5.81 1.49
CA VAL A 23 -4.43 -5.08 0.70
C VAL A 23 -4.81 -3.61 0.64
N TRP A 24 -3.93 -2.77 1.12
CA TRP A 24 -4.09 -1.31 1.08
C TRP A 24 -2.93 -0.67 0.33
N VAL A 25 -3.22 -0.06 -0.82
CA VAL A 25 -2.22 0.62 -1.65
C VAL A 25 -2.05 2.04 -1.14
N ILE A 26 -1.06 2.24 -0.27
CA ILE A 26 -0.77 3.54 0.38
C ILE A 26 0.16 4.44 -0.43
N GLY A 27 0.82 3.90 -1.46
CA GLY A 27 1.82 4.61 -2.22
C GLY A 27 3.17 4.69 -1.49
N ARG A 28 4.04 5.56 -1.97
CA ARG A 28 5.37 5.80 -1.37
C ARG A 28 5.26 6.82 -0.23
N PRO A 29 5.44 6.42 1.03
CA PRO A 29 5.40 7.35 2.15
C PRO A 29 6.59 8.33 2.07
N LYS A 30 6.39 9.56 2.55
CA LYS A 30 7.48 10.53 2.68
C LYS A 30 8.34 10.20 3.90
N MET A 31 9.61 10.54 3.87
CA MET A 31 10.57 10.24 4.96
C MET A 31 10.07 10.70 6.33
N TRP A 32 9.43 11.88 6.43
CA TRP A 32 8.87 12.36 7.69
C TRP A 32 7.72 11.48 8.22
N GLN A 33 6.90 10.87 7.34
CA GLN A 33 5.82 9.94 7.73
C GLN A 33 6.40 8.67 8.34
N ILE A 34 7.48 8.16 7.74
CA ILE A 34 8.24 7.03 8.29
C ILE A 34 8.83 7.41 9.66
N GLY A 35 9.41 8.61 9.77
CA GLY A 35 9.94 9.12 11.03
C GLY A 35 8.87 9.18 12.13
N VAL A 36 7.72 9.78 11.84
CA VAL A 36 6.60 9.85 12.80
C VAL A 36 6.13 8.45 13.20
N TYR A 37 5.97 7.54 12.24
CA TYR A 37 5.57 6.16 12.49
C TYR A 37 6.55 5.44 13.44
N VAL A 38 7.85 5.53 13.16
CA VAL A 38 8.90 4.92 14.00
C VAL A 38 8.93 5.54 15.39
N CYS A 39 8.81 6.88 15.50
CA CYS A 39 8.75 7.57 16.80
C CYS A 39 7.54 7.14 17.62
N LEU A 40 6.36 7.01 17.02
CA LEU A 40 5.15 6.53 17.71
C LEU A 40 5.37 5.14 18.29
N TRP A 41 5.92 4.22 17.51
CA TRP A 41 6.23 2.88 18.00
C TRP A 41 7.31 2.88 19.07
N GLY A 42 8.34 3.72 18.93
CA GLY A 42 9.37 3.92 19.95
C GLY A 42 8.81 4.40 21.28
N VAL A 43 7.90 5.37 21.25
CA VAL A 43 7.19 5.86 22.46
C VAL A 43 6.36 4.75 23.12
N VAL A 44 5.61 3.99 22.32
CA VAL A 44 4.79 2.88 22.85
C VAL A 44 5.64 1.81 23.52
N LEU A 45 6.73 1.40 22.85
CA LEU A 45 7.65 0.40 23.40
C LEU A 45 8.38 0.94 24.63
N GLY A 46 8.79 2.20 24.63
CA GLY A 46 9.44 2.86 25.77
C GLY A 46 8.52 2.97 26.97
N VAL A 47 7.27 3.40 26.78
CA VAL A 47 6.27 3.45 27.86
C VAL A 47 6.00 2.05 28.41
N LYS A 48 5.84 1.06 27.53
CA LYS A 48 5.64 -0.33 27.95
C LYS A 48 6.84 -0.84 28.77
N TRP A 49 8.06 -0.56 28.32
CA TRP A 49 9.28 -0.94 29.03
C TRP A 49 9.37 -0.28 30.42
N LEU A 50 9.14 1.03 30.52
CA LEU A 50 9.12 1.76 31.80
C LEU A 50 8.04 1.28 32.77
N LEU A 51 6.88 0.84 32.25
CA LEU A 51 5.81 0.29 33.07
C LEU A 51 6.18 -1.11 33.60
N LEU A 52 6.88 -1.92 32.80
CA LEU A 52 7.34 -3.25 33.21
C LEU A 52 8.46 -3.18 34.26
N GLU A 53 9.37 -2.20 34.16
CA GLU A 53 10.46 -2.00 35.11
C GLU A 53 9.99 -1.55 36.51
N LYS A 54 8.78 -0.98 36.60
CA LYS A 54 8.16 -0.62 37.87
C LYS A 54 7.43 -1.76 38.57
N GLU A 55 7.32 -2.92 37.97
CA GLU A 55 6.49 -4.05 38.45
C GLU A 55 7.25 -5.14 39.21
N ASP A 56 8.46 -4.88 39.71
CA ASP A 56 9.22 -5.81 40.55
C ASP A 56 8.64 -5.97 41.99
N GLU A 57 7.49 -5.36 42.31
CA GLU A 57 6.75 -5.57 43.53
C GLU A 57 5.48 -6.40 43.26
N GLU A 58 5.30 -7.51 43.96
CA GLU A 58 4.25 -8.53 43.81
C GLU A 58 2.79 -7.99 43.80
N GLU A 59 2.53 -6.80 44.26
CA GLU A 59 1.22 -6.12 44.16
C GLU A 59 0.88 -5.62 42.75
N GLY A 60 1.88 -5.35 41.93
CA GLY A 60 1.71 -4.86 40.57
C GLY A 60 1.01 -5.86 39.61
N LEU A 61 1.27 -7.16 39.80
CA LEU A 61 0.76 -8.20 38.89
C LEU A 61 -0.78 -8.36 38.95
N GLN A 62 -1.37 -8.17 40.13
CA GLN A 62 -2.83 -8.28 40.29
C GLN A 62 -3.56 -7.02 39.78
N LYS A 63 -2.93 -5.86 39.92
CA LYS A 63 -3.44 -4.59 39.39
C LYS A 63 -3.31 -4.49 37.87
N TRP A 64 -2.26 -5.11 37.28
CA TRP A 64 -2.09 -5.20 35.83
C TRP A 64 -3.13 -6.13 35.18
N LYS A 65 -3.46 -7.26 35.80
CA LYS A 65 -4.55 -8.15 35.37
C LYS A 65 -5.94 -7.49 35.48
N SER A 66 -6.10 -6.53 36.40
CA SER A 66 -7.33 -5.74 36.59
C SER A 66 -7.31 -4.42 35.83
N GLY A 67 -6.13 -3.89 35.51
CA GLY A 67 -5.93 -2.73 34.65
C GLY A 67 -6.45 -3.02 33.26
N SER A 68 -7.64 -2.58 33.09
CA SER A 68 -8.61 -2.78 32.03
C SER A 68 -7.99 -3.22 30.71
N ILE A 69 -8.20 -4.47 30.31
CA ILE A 69 -8.04 -4.98 28.94
C ILE A 69 -8.58 -3.93 27.92
N THR A 70 -9.60 -3.20 28.29
CA THR A 70 -10.19 -2.07 27.56
C THR A 70 -9.20 -0.92 27.32
N GLY A 71 -8.40 -0.51 28.32
CA GLY A 71 -7.43 0.58 28.14
C GLY A 71 -6.28 0.22 27.20
N GLN A 72 -5.78 -1.01 27.30
CA GLN A 72 -4.74 -1.53 26.40
C GLN A 72 -5.27 -1.69 24.96
N ALA A 73 -6.50 -2.19 24.81
CA ALA A 73 -7.17 -2.30 23.52
C ALA A 73 -7.40 -0.92 22.88
N ILE A 74 -7.87 0.08 23.65
CA ILE A 74 -8.03 1.45 23.16
C ILE A 74 -6.70 2.03 22.72
N GLY A 75 -5.63 1.86 23.50
CA GLY A 75 -4.29 2.32 23.13
C GLY A 75 -3.81 1.71 21.81
N LEU A 76 -3.97 0.40 21.63
CA LEU A 76 -3.60 -0.30 20.41
C LEU A 76 -4.42 0.20 19.21
N VAL A 77 -5.73 0.35 19.37
CA VAL A 77 -6.61 0.88 18.31
C VAL A 77 -6.20 2.30 17.92
N MET A 78 -5.93 3.17 18.89
CA MET A 78 -5.47 4.54 18.62
C MET A 78 -4.16 4.55 17.84
N ILE A 79 -3.20 3.69 18.18
CA ILE A 79 -1.94 3.58 17.45
C ILE A 79 -2.18 3.10 16.02
N CYS A 80 -3.01 2.09 15.82
CA CYS A 80 -3.37 1.61 14.50
C CYS A 80 -4.03 2.71 13.67
N VAL A 81 -4.96 3.47 14.23
CA VAL A 81 -5.64 4.59 13.56
C VAL A 81 -4.65 5.69 13.19
N VAL A 82 -3.79 6.12 14.11
CA VAL A 82 -2.79 7.16 13.84
C VAL A 82 -1.79 6.68 12.78
N SER A 83 -1.34 5.42 12.86
CA SER A 83 -0.46 4.82 11.84
C SER A 83 -1.13 4.81 10.47
N ALA A 84 -2.39 4.41 10.40
CA ALA A 84 -3.17 4.41 9.17
C ALA A 84 -3.33 5.83 8.59
N LEU A 85 -3.62 6.83 9.43
CA LEU A 85 -3.72 8.23 9.01
C LEU A 85 -2.37 8.78 8.52
N CYS A 86 -1.27 8.43 9.18
CA CYS A 86 0.07 8.84 8.76
C CYS A 86 0.46 8.25 7.40
N LEU A 87 0.01 7.03 7.10
CA LEU A 87 0.31 6.32 5.86
C LEU A 87 -0.72 6.58 4.75
N ALA A 88 -1.85 7.23 5.06
CA ALA A 88 -2.91 7.48 4.10
C ALA A 88 -2.40 8.20 2.84
N PRO A 89 -2.84 7.78 1.65
CA PRO A 89 -2.50 8.44 0.41
C PRO A 89 -3.02 9.88 0.40
N ARG A 90 -2.20 10.80 -0.09
CA ARG A 90 -2.58 12.23 -0.11
C ARG A 90 -3.50 12.52 -1.27
N PRO A 91 -4.55 13.31 -1.06
CA PRO A 91 -5.38 13.79 -2.14
C PRO A 91 -4.54 14.67 -3.09
N VAL A 92 -4.79 14.53 -4.38
CA VAL A 92 -4.23 15.41 -5.40
C VAL A 92 -5.18 16.59 -5.57
N TYR A 93 -4.66 17.80 -5.44
CA TYR A 93 -5.39 19.03 -5.72
C TYR A 93 -5.09 19.46 -7.16
N GLY A 94 -6.15 19.71 -7.94
CA GLY A 94 -6.04 20.05 -9.35
C GLY A 94 -5.77 18.82 -10.25
N LEU A 95 -5.14 19.08 -11.38
CA LEU A 95 -4.75 18.07 -12.37
C LEU A 95 -3.23 17.84 -12.29
N LYS A 96 -2.84 16.59 -12.03
CA LYS A 96 -1.45 16.16 -12.14
C LYS A 96 -1.30 15.31 -13.38
N THR A 97 -0.53 15.78 -14.35
CA THR A 97 -0.14 15.02 -15.53
C THR A 97 1.26 14.44 -15.34
N THR A 98 1.43 13.17 -15.69
CA THR A 98 2.74 12.50 -15.66
C THR A 98 2.96 11.76 -16.95
N PHE A 99 4.02 12.11 -17.65
CA PHE A 99 4.53 11.37 -18.79
C PHE A 99 5.48 10.31 -18.29
N LEU A 100 5.24 9.08 -18.66
CA LEU A 100 6.10 7.95 -18.27
C LEU A 100 7.23 7.78 -19.28
N ASP A 101 8.39 7.43 -18.77
CA ASP A 101 9.49 6.97 -19.59
C ASP A 101 9.24 5.51 -19.98
N VAL A 102 8.63 5.33 -21.12
CA VAL A 102 8.25 4.01 -21.66
C VAL A 102 9.19 3.54 -22.77
N GLY A 103 10.22 4.34 -23.10
CA GLY A 103 11.06 4.12 -24.26
C GLY A 103 10.33 4.49 -25.55
N GLN A 104 10.34 3.62 -26.55
CA GLN A 104 9.66 3.83 -27.81
C GLN A 104 8.17 3.47 -27.67
N GLY A 105 7.33 4.48 -27.40
CA GLY A 105 5.90 4.36 -27.14
C GLY A 105 5.37 5.53 -26.34
N ASP A 106 4.11 5.46 -25.93
CA ASP A 106 3.42 6.50 -25.18
C ASP A 106 2.79 5.97 -23.89
N GLY A 107 2.80 6.79 -22.85
CA GLY A 107 2.14 6.49 -21.59
C GLY A 107 1.96 7.74 -20.74
N ILE A 108 0.72 8.23 -20.60
CA ILE A 108 0.43 9.47 -19.90
C ILE A 108 -0.64 9.22 -18.85
N PHE A 109 -0.32 9.54 -17.58
CA PHE A 109 -1.28 9.53 -16.49
C PHE A 109 -1.82 10.94 -16.21
N PHE A 110 -3.14 11.05 -16.18
CA PHE A 110 -3.85 12.20 -15.65
C PHE A 110 -4.48 11.83 -14.32
N ARG A 111 -4.08 12.49 -13.25
CA ARG A 111 -4.61 12.25 -11.90
C ARG A 111 -5.28 13.49 -11.37
N THR A 112 -6.51 13.32 -10.91
CA THR A 112 -7.29 14.33 -10.21
C THR A 112 -7.74 13.80 -8.84
N ARG A 113 -8.47 14.62 -8.09
CA ARG A 113 -9.12 14.17 -6.85
C ARG A 113 -10.19 13.10 -7.10
N HIS A 114 -10.79 13.10 -8.29
CA HIS A 114 -11.96 12.25 -8.61
C HIS A 114 -11.59 10.96 -9.33
N GLY A 115 -10.38 10.86 -9.86
CA GLY A 115 -9.98 9.65 -10.57
C GLY A 115 -8.65 9.78 -11.32
N VAL A 116 -8.29 8.68 -11.93
CA VAL A 116 -7.06 8.52 -12.72
C VAL A 116 -7.44 8.08 -14.12
N ILE A 117 -6.89 8.74 -15.12
CA ILE A 117 -7.01 8.38 -16.53
C ILE A 117 -5.61 8.01 -17.02
N LEU A 118 -5.52 6.90 -17.73
CA LEU A 118 -4.32 6.48 -18.43
C LEU A 118 -4.59 6.63 -19.94
N LEU A 119 -3.80 7.44 -20.61
CA LEU A 119 -3.81 7.59 -22.06
C LEU A 119 -2.60 6.85 -22.59
N ASP A 120 -2.86 5.84 -23.40
CA ASP A 120 -1.90 4.89 -23.89
C ASP A 120 -1.08 4.22 -22.77
N GLY A 121 -0.24 3.30 -23.07
CA GLY A 121 0.57 2.59 -22.10
C GLY A 121 1.23 1.40 -22.74
N GLY A 122 1.96 1.67 -23.81
CA GLY A 122 2.66 0.66 -24.58
C GLY A 122 4.12 1.02 -24.81
N SER A 123 4.87 0.05 -25.31
CA SER A 123 6.24 0.21 -25.75
C SER A 123 6.65 -0.91 -26.67
N THR A 124 7.45 -0.59 -27.69
CA THR A 124 8.12 -1.59 -28.52
C THR A 124 9.42 -2.08 -27.89
N ASP A 125 10.07 -1.25 -27.08
CA ASP A 125 11.37 -1.56 -26.47
C ASP A 125 11.23 -2.35 -25.18
N GLN A 126 10.20 -2.05 -24.38
CA GLN A 126 9.99 -2.61 -23.05
C GLN A 126 8.90 -3.68 -23.03
N LYS A 127 9.29 -4.93 -23.31
CA LYS A 127 8.35 -6.08 -23.36
C LYS A 127 7.53 -6.31 -22.08
N LYS A 128 8.00 -5.83 -20.92
CA LYS A 128 7.33 -5.96 -19.63
C LYS A 128 6.91 -4.63 -19.05
N LEU A 129 6.56 -3.66 -19.89
CA LEU A 129 6.20 -2.31 -19.48
C LEU A 129 5.12 -2.29 -18.39
N GLY A 130 4.05 -3.06 -18.57
CA GLY A 130 2.96 -3.14 -17.59
C GLY A 130 3.45 -3.54 -16.22
N GLN A 131 4.26 -4.60 -16.13
CA GLN A 131 4.80 -5.15 -14.90
C GLN A 131 5.90 -4.29 -14.26
N GLN A 132 6.77 -3.69 -15.08
CA GLN A 132 7.99 -3.02 -14.60
C GLN A 132 7.85 -1.52 -14.46
N VAL A 133 6.90 -0.89 -15.16
CA VAL A 133 6.72 0.57 -15.16
C VAL A 133 5.32 0.96 -14.70
N LEU A 134 4.26 0.49 -15.38
CA LEU A 134 2.90 0.96 -15.10
C LEU A 134 2.42 0.55 -13.71
N GLU A 135 2.51 -0.74 -13.38
CA GLU A 135 2.06 -1.26 -12.10
C GLU A 135 2.85 -0.67 -10.91
N PRO A 136 4.21 -0.62 -10.93
CA PRO A 136 4.98 0.06 -9.89
C PRO A 136 4.66 1.56 -9.78
N TYR A 137 4.41 2.25 -10.90
CA TYR A 137 4.00 3.64 -10.87
C TYR A 137 2.66 3.82 -10.15
N LEU A 138 1.65 3.00 -10.47
CA LEU A 138 0.34 3.02 -9.81
C LEU A 138 0.50 2.79 -8.30
N LYS A 139 1.18 1.70 -7.92
CA LYS A 139 1.40 1.33 -6.52
C LYS A 139 2.19 2.39 -5.75
N SER A 140 3.23 2.95 -6.33
CA SER A 140 4.06 3.99 -5.68
C SER A 140 3.32 5.32 -5.46
N ASN A 141 2.31 5.59 -6.29
CA ASN A 141 1.47 6.76 -6.17
C ASN A 141 0.20 6.53 -5.34
N GLY A 142 0.01 5.35 -4.75
CA GLY A 142 -1.19 5.01 -4.00
C GLY A 142 -2.44 4.94 -4.87
N ILE A 143 -2.28 4.56 -6.13
CA ILE A 143 -3.37 4.40 -7.08
C ILE A 143 -3.74 2.92 -7.09
N SER A 144 -4.90 2.59 -6.54
CA SER A 144 -5.44 1.24 -6.51
C SER A 144 -6.33 0.93 -7.72
N LYS A 145 -6.78 1.99 -8.43
CA LYS A 145 -7.71 1.85 -9.55
C LYS A 145 -7.45 2.95 -10.58
N VAL A 146 -7.42 2.57 -11.87
CA VAL A 146 -7.48 3.48 -13.01
C VAL A 146 -8.94 3.61 -13.42
N SER A 147 -9.47 4.84 -13.44
CA SER A 147 -10.88 5.09 -13.74
C SER A 147 -11.20 4.88 -15.23
N TYR A 148 -10.28 5.30 -16.09
CA TYR A 148 -10.41 5.17 -17.54
C TYR A 148 -9.05 4.89 -18.16
N ALA A 149 -8.99 3.94 -19.08
CA ALA A 149 -7.88 3.73 -19.98
C ALA A 149 -8.34 4.12 -21.39
N ILE A 150 -7.63 5.04 -22.01
CA ILE A 150 -7.91 5.54 -23.34
C ILE A 150 -6.77 5.11 -24.24
N VAL A 151 -7.08 4.57 -25.37
CA VAL A 151 -6.10 4.14 -26.37
C VAL A 151 -6.27 5.00 -27.61
N SER A 152 -5.21 5.63 -28.07
CA SER A 152 -5.22 6.45 -29.26
C SER A 152 -5.35 5.60 -30.53
N HIS A 153 -4.61 4.47 -30.58
CA HIS A 153 -4.68 3.48 -31.66
C HIS A 153 -4.13 2.12 -31.18
N GLY A 154 -4.40 1.07 -31.97
CA GLY A 154 -4.19 -0.32 -31.55
C GLY A 154 -2.78 -0.86 -31.72
N ASP A 155 -1.76 -0.03 -31.91
CA ASP A 155 -0.40 -0.48 -32.11
C ASP A 155 0.28 -0.88 -30.78
N GLN A 156 1.27 -1.75 -30.85
CA GLN A 156 1.91 -2.35 -29.67
C GLN A 156 2.56 -1.33 -28.74
N ASP A 157 3.08 -0.26 -29.30
CA ASP A 157 3.69 0.86 -28.59
C ASP A 157 2.68 1.73 -27.81
N HIS A 158 1.38 1.48 -27.98
CA HIS A 158 0.30 2.14 -27.23
C HIS A 158 -0.48 1.20 -26.31
N ILE A 159 -0.52 -0.11 -26.59
CA ILE A 159 -1.41 -1.04 -25.86
C ILE A 159 -0.70 -2.11 -25.04
N SER A 160 0.59 -2.41 -25.29
CA SER A 160 1.25 -3.59 -24.70
C SER A 160 1.24 -3.65 -23.18
N GLY A 161 1.43 -2.51 -22.52
CA GLY A 161 1.39 -2.43 -21.07
C GLY A 161 -0.04 -2.39 -20.50
N LEU A 162 -0.99 -1.81 -21.23
CA LEU A 162 -2.41 -1.80 -20.87
C LEU A 162 -3.00 -3.20 -20.86
N SER A 163 -2.67 -4.04 -21.86
CA SER A 163 -3.09 -5.44 -21.90
C SER A 163 -2.69 -6.19 -20.63
N TYR A 164 -1.45 -5.98 -20.17
CA TYR A 164 -0.99 -6.56 -18.90
C TYR A 164 -1.82 -6.08 -17.71
N LEU A 165 -2.12 -4.78 -17.61
CA LEU A 165 -2.91 -4.23 -16.49
C LEU A 165 -4.35 -4.74 -16.48
N LEU A 166 -4.94 -5.01 -17.64
CA LEU A 166 -6.28 -5.59 -17.78
C LEU A 166 -6.33 -7.07 -17.38
N GLU A 167 -5.26 -7.82 -17.69
CA GLU A 167 -5.15 -9.25 -17.36
C GLU A 167 -4.75 -9.47 -15.90
N SER A 168 -4.03 -8.51 -15.32
CA SER A 168 -3.60 -8.57 -13.91
C SER A 168 -4.66 -7.93 -13.01
N ASP A 169 -4.94 -8.54 -11.85
CA ASP A 169 -5.80 -7.94 -10.81
C ASP A 169 -5.27 -6.60 -10.26
N SER A 170 -4.26 -6.03 -10.90
CA SER A 170 -3.44 -4.95 -10.35
C SER A 170 -3.91 -3.53 -10.66
N GLY A 171 -5.13 -3.31 -11.23
CA GLY A 171 -5.54 -1.93 -11.16
C GLY A 171 -6.43 -1.32 -12.24
N ILE A 172 -6.93 -2.05 -13.20
CA ILE A 172 -7.99 -1.56 -14.09
C ILE A 172 -9.25 -2.40 -13.82
N GLN A 173 -10.25 -1.80 -13.22
CA GLN A 173 -11.61 -2.36 -13.09
C GLN A 173 -12.59 -1.40 -13.74
#